data_230c961f6aef20ea6e079f3733fe3712
#
_entry.id   230c961f6aef20ea6e079f3733fe3712
#
_cell.length_a   1.000
_cell.length_b   1.000
_cell.length_c   1.000
_cell.angle_alpha   90.00
_cell.angle_beta   90.00
_cell.angle_gamma   90.00
#
_symmetry.space_group_name_H-M   'P 1'
#
loop_
_entity.id
_entity.type
_entity.pdbx_description
1 polymer ?
#
loop_
_entity_poly.entity_id
_entity_poly.type
_entity_poly.pdbx_seq_one_letter_code
_entity_poly.pdbx_strand_id
1 'polypeptide(L)'
;MTRTVSARVTSGDEFLGSAGPFAVDVPWWSEVGPVVGWLEGLLGVPVLVLRLLDVVGGAGGRDGHVTYHVEALERPVSGLLGQRPFEPGTLDGSEALRSPWARAEGLRELLDWAAGELASAGRPVNGPVVQRRTWNLAGLFRLPTARGPVWLKATPRFAADEAAVIAAFAGVDPGLVPPLLGAGERRVLMEHVPGEDCWGASPETVGAAMERFVGAQAAVASGGSGESGFVAGVRDWRAPVLEVAVRDLLDGPLAQELTEREVRGARELAGRWELLSECGLPDTLVHGDFHPGNWRSDGGAPVVMDFADAYGGNPVLDGLRVQGFLPESGRAAAARAWVAAWKSRVPGSDPARALDLAGPLAHLTYAVRYQEFLDGIEPSERPYHRGDPADEVRAALRCAGIGG
;
A
#
# COMPACT_ATOMS: atom_id res chain seq x y z
N MET A 1 10.19 -19.66 5.99
CA MET A 1 11.64 -19.50 5.80
C MET A 1 12.06 -18.28 6.60
N THR A 2 13.28 -18.27 7.14
CA THR A 2 13.81 -17.15 7.93
C THR A 2 14.63 -16.24 7.01
N ARG A 3 14.43 -14.94 7.07
CA ARG A 3 15.35 -13.99 6.43
C ARG A 3 16.51 -13.69 7.37
N THR A 4 17.66 -13.36 6.80
CA THR A 4 18.80 -12.84 7.55
C THR A 4 18.91 -11.33 7.34
N VAL A 5 19.36 -10.62 8.38
CA VAL A 5 19.37 -9.16 8.39
C VAL A 5 20.76 -8.66 8.81
N SER A 6 21.26 -7.64 8.11
CA SER A 6 22.33 -6.76 8.55
C SER A 6 21.80 -5.33 8.71
N ALA A 7 22.39 -4.56 9.61
CA ALA A 7 22.04 -3.16 9.83
C ALA A 7 23.28 -2.26 9.69
N ARG A 8 23.09 -1.09 9.07
CA ARG A 8 24.01 0.05 9.12
C ARG A 8 23.40 1.07 10.06
N VAL A 9 24.06 1.30 11.19
CA VAL A 9 23.52 2.11 12.29
C VAL A 9 24.12 3.49 12.26
N THR A 10 23.26 4.52 12.28
CA THR A 10 23.62 5.93 12.43
C THR A 10 23.00 6.51 13.70
N SER A 11 23.51 7.65 14.16
CA SER A 11 22.84 8.56 15.09
C SER A 11 23.01 9.98 14.56
N GLY A 12 21.96 10.54 13.99
CA GLY A 12 22.06 11.75 13.17
C GLY A 12 22.95 11.51 11.95
N ASP A 13 23.93 12.36 11.76
CA ASP A 13 24.89 12.28 10.63
C ASP A 13 26.07 11.33 10.90
N GLU A 14 26.18 10.78 12.11
CA GLU A 14 27.31 9.94 12.50
C GLU A 14 27.03 8.45 12.19
N PHE A 15 27.89 7.82 11.40
CA PHE A 15 27.89 6.37 11.26
C PHE A 15 28.53 5.71 12.46
N LEU A 16 27.76 4.90 13.19
CA LEU A 16 28.21 4.24 14.42
C LEU A 16 28.84 2.86 14.16
N GLY A 17 28.46 2.20 13.05
CA GLY A 17 28.95 0.87 12.69
C GLY A 17 27.85 -0.04 12.15
N SER A 18 28.13 -1.35 12.14
CA SER A 18 27.26 -2.36 11.53
C SER A 18 26.91 -3.45 12.53
N ALA A 19 25.68 -3.95 12.47
CA ALA A 19 25.23 -5.12 13.21
C ALA A 19 24.85 -6.26 12.26
N GLY A 20 24.95 -7.50 12.75
CA GLY A 20 24.53 -8.69 12.00
C GLY A 20 25.68 -9.37 11.23
N PRO A 21 25.37 -10.44 10.45
CA PRO A 21 24.01 -10.92 10.16
C PRO A 21 23.32 -11.61 11.34
N PHE A 22 22.01 -11.45 11.46
CA PHE A 22 21.16 -12.18 12.40
C PHE A 22 19.88 -12.68 11.71
N ALA A 23 19.24 -13.71 12.25
CA ALA A 23 18.00 -14.28 11.71
C ALA A 23 16.76 -13.59 12.27
N VAL A 24 15.73 -13.48 11.44
CA VAL A 24 14.41 -12.97 11.80
C VAL A 24 13.35 -13.94 11.28
N ASP A 25 12.39 -14.32 12.13
CA ASP A 25 11.39 -15.33 11.80
C ASP A 25 10.30 -14.85 10.82
N VAL A 26 10.21 -13.56 10.57
CA VAL A 26 9.28 -12.95 9.62
C VAL A 26 9.94 -12.80 8.26
N PRO A 27 9.37 -13.37 7.17
CA PRO A 27 10.00 -13.33 5.85
C PRO A 27 9.94 -11.96 5.17
N TRP A 28 8.91 -11.14 5.44
CA TRP A 28 8.62 -9.89 4.73
C TRP A 28 9.60 -8.77 5.08
N TRP A 29 10.22 -8.16 4.06
CA TRP A 29 11.21 -7.10 4.27
C TRP A 29 10.61 -5.85 4.93
N SER A 30 9.35 -5.52 4.63
CA SER A 30 8.67 -4.36 5.21
C SER A 30 8.35 -4.51 6.70
N GLU A 31 8.28 -5.73 7.24
CA GLU A 31 8.01 -5.99 8.64
C GLU A 31 9.28 -5.87 9.48
N VAL A 32 9.50 -4.70 10.03
CA VAL A 32 10.75 -4.34 10.74
C VAL A 32 10.66 -4.44 12.26
N GLY A 33 9.48 -4.65 12.83
CA GLY A 33 9.32 -4.77 14.29
C GLY A 33 10.29 -5.76 14.94
N PRO A 34 10.46 -7.00 14.43
CA PRO A 34 11.45 -7.95 14.97
C PRO A 34 12.91 -7.50 14.80
N VAL A 35 13.22 -6.72 13.75
CA VAL A 35 14.56 -6.15 13.51
C VAL A 35 14.86 -5.08 14.56
N VAL A 36 13.90 -4.19 14.80
CA VAL A 36 13.97 -3.15 15.84
C VAL A 36 14.20 -3.80 17.20
N GLY A 37 13.35 -4.78 17.60
CA GLY A 37 13.48 -5.44 18.90
C GLY A 37 14.84 -6.14 19.12
N TRP A 38 15.39 -6.77 18.06
CA TRP A 38 16.71 -7.39 18.15
C TRP A 38 17.82 -6.35 18.32
N LEU A 39 17.76 -5.25 17.57
CA LEU A 39 18.77 -4.17 17.66
C LEU A 39 18.69 -3.40 18.97
N GLU A 40 17.51 -3.12 19.49
CA GLU A 40 17.31 -2.51 20.81
C GLU A 40 17.90 -3.39 21.93
N GLY A 41 17.67 -4.71 21.82
CA GLY A 41 18.29 -5.67 22.76
C GLY A 41 19.81 -5.69 22.69
N LEU A 42 20.41 -5.51 21.51
CA LEU A 42 21.87 -5.44 21.33
C LEU A 42 22.43 -4.10 21.82
N LEU A 43 21.80 -2.99 21.45
CA LEU A 43 22.37 -1.64 21.62
C LEU A 43 21.99 -0.98 22.95
N GLY A 44 20.91 -1.46 23.60
CA GLY A 44 20.38 -0.89 24.84
C GLY A 44 19.74 0.49 24.69
N VAL A 45 19.48 0.92 23.44
CA VAL A 45 18.87 2.22 23.12
C VAL A 45 17.76 2.03 22.09
N PRO A 46 16.74 2.91 22.02
CA PRO A 46 15.72 2.88 21.01
C PRO A 46 16.28 3.07 19.61
N VAL A 47 15.80 2.28 18.65
CA VAL A 47 16.18 2.38 17.24
C VAL A 47 14.97 2.38 16.32
N LEU A 48 15.12 2.98 15.13
CA LEU A 48 14.13 2.92 14.06
C LEU A 48 14.80 2.55 12.74
N VAL A 49 14.18 1.66 11.98
CA VAL A 49 14.63 1.31 10.62
C VAL A 49 14.18 2.43 9.69
N LEU A 50 15.11 2.99 8.94
CA LEU A 50 14.80 4.05 7.98
C LEU A 50 14.40 3.47 6.64
N ARG A 51 15.23 2.55 6.07
CA ARG A 51 15.02 2.04 4.70
C ARG A 51 15.83 0.79 4.41
N LEU A 52 15.49 0.16 3.29
CA LEU A 52 16.27 -0.90 2.67
C LEU A 52 17.52 -0.30 2.00
N LEU A 53 18.67 -0.94 2.16
CA LEU A 53 19.91 -0.58 1.47
C LEU A 53 20.27 -1.59 0.38
N ASP A 54 20.11 -2.88 0.67
CA ASP A 54 20.51 -3.94 -0.22
C ASP A 54 19.77 -5.25 0.09
N VAL A 55 19.62 -6.09 -0.93
CA VAL A 55 19.06 -7.44 -0.84
C VAL A 55 19.88 -8.41 -1.63
N VAL A 56 20.23 -9.55 -1.02
CA VAL A 56 20.90 -10.68 -1.67
C VAL A 56 20.01 -11.91 -1.56
N GLY A 57 19.53 -12.39 -2.70
CA GLY A 57 18.54 -13.47 -2.75
C GLY A 57 17.15 -12.99 -2.29
N GLY A 58 16.19 -13.89 -2.29
CA GLY A 58 14.79 -13.52 -2.06
C GLY A 58 14.13 -12.90 -3.29
N ALA A 59 12.82 -12.71 -3.21
CA ALA A 59 12.02 -12.08 -4.27
C ALA A 59 10.68 -11.60 -3.72
N GLY A 60 10.04 -10.64 -4.37
CA GLY A 60 8.72 -10.16 -3.99
C GLY A 60 8.65 -9.62 -2.56
N GLY A 61 9.67 -8.91 -2.12
CA GLY A 61 9.70 -8.28 -0.79
C GLY A 61 9.89 -9.25 0.39
N ARG A 62 10.38 -10.48 0.15
CA ARG A 62 10.52 -11.51 1.18
C ARG A 62 11.76 -12.38 1.04
N ASP A 63 12.12 -13.03 2.15
CA ASP A 63 13.25 -13.98 2.27
C ASP A 63 14.64 -13.36 1.96
N GLY A 64 15.68 -14.15 1.81
CA GLY A 64 17.04 -13.73 1.49
C GLY A 64 17.79 -13.04 2.63
N HIS A 65 18.83 -12.31 2.27
CA HIS A 65 19.60 -11.45 3.17
C HIS A 65 19.31 -9.97 2.87
N VAL A 66 18.91 -9.23 3.89
CA VAL A 66 18.48 -7.83 3.77
C VAL A 66 19.39 -6.93 4.61
N THR A 67 19.85 -5.84 4.03
CA THR A 67 20.59 -4.81 4.76
C THR A 67 19.75 -3.56 4.90
N TYR A 68 19.57 -3.08 6.13
CA TYR A 68 18.82 -1.84 6.44
C TYR A 68 19.74 -0.71 6.88
N HIS A 69 19.30 0.52 6.60
CA HIS A 69 19.73 1.72 7.34
C HIS A 69 18.87 1.87 8.58
N VAL A 70 19.52 2.06 9.73
CA VAL A 70 18.87 2.14 11.05
C VAL A 70 19.38 3.38 11.77
N GLU A 71 18.48 4.15 12.35
CA GLU A 71 18.77 5.29 13.21
C GLU A 71 18.68 4.87 14.67
N ALA A 72 19.76 5.08 15.43
CA ALA A 72 19.73 5.02 16.90
C ALA A 72 19.31 6.37 17.44
N LEU A 73 18.20 6.41 18.19
CA LEU A 73 17.64 7.67 18.73
C LEU A 73 18.49 8.24 19.85
N GLU A 74 19.29 7.40 20.48
CA GLU A 74 20.29 7.75 21.51
C GLU A 74 21.62 7.07 21.15
N ARG A 75 22.72 7.61 21.64
CA ARG A 75 24.04 7.04 21.38
C ARG A 75 24.24 5.75 22.20
N PRO A 76 24.42 4.57 21.57
CA PRO A 76 24.70 3.34 22.29
C PRO A 76 26.10 3.33 22.89
N VAL A 77 26.36 2.40 23.82
CA VAL A 77 27.70 2.17 24.37
C VAL A 77 28.63 1.75 23.23
N SER A 78 29.86 2.28 23.24
CA SER A 78 30.87 1.99 22.23
C SER A 78 31.28 0.51 22.22
N GLY A 79 31.64 -0.02 21.05
CA GLY A 79 32.21 -1.37 20.89
C GLY A 79 31.18 -2.48 20.63
N LEU A 80 29.88 -2.19 20.58
CA LEU A 80 28.82 -3.16 20.25
C LEU A 80 28.65 -3.39 18.75
N LEU A 81 29.08 -2.44 17.93
CA LEU A 81 28.94 -2.46 16.47
C LEU A 81 30.26 -2.77 15.79
N GLY A 82 30.21 -3.60 14.74
CA GLY A 82 31.36 -3.94 13.92
C GLY A 82 31.76 -2.80 13.00
N GLN A 83 33.08 -2.62 12.82
CA GLN A 83 33.68 -1.64 11.90
C GLN A 83 33.84 -2.22 10.49
N ARG A 84 32.73 -2.61 9.84
CA ARG A 84 32.82 -3.03 8.42
C ARG A 84 32.95 -1.81 7.53
N PRO A 85 33.88 -1.83 6.56
CA PRO A 85 34.00 -0.76 5.58
C PRO A 85 32.66 -0.52 4.89
N PHE A 86 32.29 0.74 4.78
CA PHE A 86 31.04 1.17 4.18
C PHE A 86 31.31 2.43 3.33
N GLU A 87 30.73 2.49 2.14
CA GLU A 87 30.84 3.69 1.31
C GLU A 87 29.91 4.77 1.88
N PRO A 88 30.43 5.91 2.40
CA PRO A 88 29.63 6.93 3.08
C PRO A 88 28.48 7.47 2.24
N GLY A 89 28.67 7.59 0.92
CA GLY A 89 27.65 8.10 0.00
C GLY A 89 26.35 7.28 -0.05
N THR A 90 26.37 6.01 0.37
CA THR A 90 25.17 5.14 0.39
C THR A 90 24.17 5.58 1.48
N LEU A 91 24.61 6.28 2.52
CA LEU A 91 23.74 6.80 3.60
C LEU A 91 23.38 8.28 3.39
N ASP A 92 23.95 8.91 2.36
CA ASP A 92 23.71 10.31 2.07
C ASP A 92 22.21 10.61 1.91
N GLY A 93 21.78 11.71 2.53
CA GLY A 93 20.41 12.21 2.48
C GLY A 93 19.97 12.84 1.15
N SER A 94 20.86 12.93 0.15
CA SER A 94 20.66 13.69 -1.10
C SER A 94 19.69 13.03 -2.11
N GLU A 95 19.34 11.74 -1.93
CA GLU A 95 18.44 11.05 -2.89
C GLU A 95 17.04 11.69 -2.91
N ALA A 96 16.68 12.26 -4.07
CA ALA A 96 15.46 13.03 -4.25
C ALA A 96 14.17 12.21 -4.08
N LEU A 97 14.22 10.91 -4.41
CA LEU A 97 13.07 10.00 -4.33
C LEU A 97 12.91 9.37 -2.94
N ARG A 98 13.82 9.68 -2.00
CA ARG A 98 13.74 9.13 -0.65
C ARG A 98 12.60 9.73 0.13
N SER A 99 11.73 8.89 0.65
CA SER A 99 10.59 9.30 1.48
C SER A 99 11.02 10.00 2.77
N PRO A 100 10.23 10.95 3.30
CA PRO A 100 10.59 11.67 4.54
C PRO A 100 10.90 10.75 5.71
N TRP A 101 10.09 9.71 5.97
CA TRP A 101 10.33 8.76 7.07
C TRP A 101 11.56 7.87 6.88
N ALA A 102 12.14 7.84 5.69
CA ALA A 102 13.39 7.13 5.39
C ALA A 102 14.64 7.97 5.63
N ARG A 103 14.48 9.16 6.25
CA ARG A 103 15.54 10.06 6.69
C ARG A 103 15.40 10.30 8.19
N ALA A 104 16.51 10.39 8.92
CA ALA A 104 16.48 10.59 10.37
C ALA A 104 15.73 11.86 10.77
N GLU A 105 15.99 12.98 10.09
CA GLU A 105 15.32 14.26 10.34
C GLU A 105 13.83 14.20 10.02
N GLY A 106 13.46 13.73 8.83
CA GLY A 106 12.05 13.65 8.42
C GLY A 106 11.24 12.65 9.26
N LEU A 107 11.87 11.59 9.77
CA LEU A 107 11.24 10.68 10.73
C LEU A 107 10.99 11.37 12.08
N ARG A 108 11.93 12.17 12.58
CA ARG A 108 11.72 12.96 13.80
C ARG A 108 10.58 13.97 13.63
N GLU A 109 10.58 14.74 12.54
CA GLU A 109 9.48 15.66 12.23
C GLU A 109 8.12 14.97 12.15
N LEU A 110 8.07 13.76 11.57
CA LEU A 110 6.85 12.97 11.50
C LEU A 110 6.33 12.58 12.89
N LEU A 111 7.23 12.10 13.76
CA LEU A 111 6.88 11.69 15.13
C LEU A 111 6.53 12.89 16.03
N ASP A 112 7.24 14.01 15.89
CA ASP A 112 6.97 15.26 16.61
C ASP A 112 5.61 15.85 16.22
N TRP A 113 5.29 15.84 14.92
CA TRP A 113 3.97 16.23 14.44
C TRP A 113 2.87 15.36 15.09
N ALA A 114 3.04 14.04 15.04
CA ALA A 114 2.05 13.12 15.60
C ALA A 114 1.87 13.32 17.12
N ALA A 115 2.97 13.54 17.86
CA ALA A 115 2.92 13.81 19.28
C ALA A 115 2.22 15.15 19.59
N GLY A 116 2.46 16.19 18.77
CA GLY A 116 1.80 17.50 18.87
C GLY A 116 0.29 17.43 18.62
N GLU A 117 -0.14 16.74 17.55
CA GLU A 117 -1.56 16.52 17.25
C GLU A 117 -2.27 15.78 18.39
N LEU A 118 -1.66 14.69 18.88
CA LEU A 118 -2.23 13.91 19.99
C LEU A 118 -2.27 14.68 21.30
N ALA A 119 -1.25 15.49 21.61
CA ALA A 119 -1.26 16.35 22.79
C ALA A 119 -2.37 17.41 22.69
N SER A 120 -2.55 18.03 21.52
CA SER A 120 -3.61 19.00 21.26
C SER A 120 -5.02 18.40 21.39
N ALA A 121 -5.16 17.12 21.04
CA ALA A 121 -6.39 16.35 21.23
C ALA A 121 -6.59 15.82 22.67
N GLY A 122 -5.72 16.19 23.61
CA GLY A 122 -5.77 15.70 25.00
C GLY A 122 -5.44 14.21 25.15
N ARG A 123 -4.62 13.68 24.25
CA ARG A 123 -4.16 12.29 24.21
C ARG A 123 -2.63 12.19 24.04
N PRO A 124 -1.84 12.77 24.94
CA PRO A 124 -0.39 12.75 24.78
C PRO A 124 0.15 11.32 24.69
N VAL A 125 1.21 11.16 23.90
CA VAL A 125 1.98 9.91 23.85
C VAL A 125 2.58 9.65 25.22
N ASN A 126 2.44 8.42 25.74
CA ASN A 126 2.83 8.06 27.11
C ASN A 126 3.80 6.89 27.21
N GLY A 127 4.47 6.54 26.13
CA GLY A 127 5.46 5.47 26.08
C GLY A 127 6.21 5.43 24.74
N PRO A 128 7.08 4.44 24.54
CA PRO A 128 7.88 4.34 23.32
C PRO A 128 7.01 4.11 22.08
N VAL A 129 7.39 4.75 20.99
CA VAL A 129 6.80 4.51 19.66
C VAL A 129 7.25 3.14 19.16
N VAL A 130 6.33 2.36 18.64
CA VAL A 130 6.60 1.03 18.08
C VAL A 130 6.50 1.08 16.56
N GLN A 131 7.62 0.93 15.88
CA GLN A 131 7.66 0.81 14.44
C GLN A 131 7.21 -0.61 14.02
N ARG A 132 6.19 -0.69 13.17
CA ARG A 132 5.64 -1.96 12.70
C ARG A 132 6.12 -2.30 11.29
N ARG A 133 6.04 -1.32 10.39
CA ARG A 133 6.47 -1.46 9.00
C ARG A 133 7.22 -0.22 8.55
N THR A 134 8.21 -0.43 7.69
CA THR A 134 8.81 0.61 6.88
C THR A 134 9.27 0.03 5.56
N TRP A 135 8.94 0.70 4.49
CA TRP A 135 9.33 0.37 3.12
C TRP A 135 8.99 1.56 2.20
N ASN A 136 9.19 1.38 0.90
CA ASN A 136 8.98 2.44 -0.08
C ASN A 136 7.54 2.98 -0.18
N LEU A 137 6.52 2.20 0.25
CA LEU A 137 5.10 2.60 0.15
C LEU A 137 4.52 3.13 1.46
N ALA A 138 5.13 2.86 2.62
CA ALA A 138 4.64 3.38 3.89
C ALA A 138 5.66 3.28 5.03
N GLY A 139 5.58 4.25 5.97
CA GLY A 139 6.03 4.10 7.35
C GLY A 139 4.83 3.94 8.27
N LEU A 140 4.78 2.87 9.08
CA LEU A 140 3.66 2.57 9.98
C LEU A 140 4.14 2.43 11.43
N PHE A 141 3.60 3.29 12.29
CA PHE A 141 3.99 3.40 13.69
C PHE A 141 2.77 3.32 14.61
N ARG A 142 2.95 2.65 15.75
CA ARG A 142 1.97 2.57 16.82
C ARG A 142 2.43 3.43 17.99
N LEU A 143 1.62 4.42 18.35
CA LEU A 143 1.88 5.37 19.44
C LEU A 143 1.02 5.02 20.64
N PRO A 144 1.59 4.73 21.81
CA PRO A 144 0.81 4.47 23.02
C PRO A 144 0.23 5.74 23.59
N THR A 145 -1.05 5.71 24.01
CA THR A 145 -1.71 6.78 24.76
C THR A 145 -2.53 6.20 25.90
N ALA A 146 -2.93 7.04 26.87
CA ALA A 146 -3.78 6.59 27.98
C ALA A 146 -5.17 6.08 27.56
N ARG A 147 -5.64 6.44 26.34
CA ARG A 147 -6.93 5.97 25.78
C ARG A 147 -6.79 4.81 24.81
N GLY A 148 -5.66 4.12 24.80
CA GLY A 148 -5.32 3.09 23.85
C GLY A 148 -4.35 3.58 22.77
N PRO A 149 -3.84 2.64 21.96
CA PRO A 149 -2.88 2.98 20.92
C PRO A 149 -3.51 3.77 19.76
N VAL A 150 -2.69 4.58 19.12
CA VAL A 150 -3.01 5.32 17.89
C VAL A 150 -2.04 4.86 16.81
N TRP A 151 -2.48 4.88 15.57
CA TRP A 151 -1.67 4.53 14.41
C TRP A 151 -1.30 5.78 13.62
N LEU A 152 -0.01 5.96 13.40
CA LEU A 152 0.56 6.92 12.48
C LEU A 152 0.98 6.18 11.22
N LYS A 153 0.48 6.64 10.07
CA LYS A 153 0.91 6.16 8.75
C LYS A 153 1.42 7.34 7.93
N ALA A 154 2.56 7.17 7.30
CA ALA A 154 3.10 8.08 6.32
C ALA A 154 3.20 7.37 4.97
N THR A 155 2.90 8.07 3.87
CA THR A 155 2.85 7.52 2.52
C THR A 155 3.69 8.35 1.54
N PRO A 156 4.17 7.77 0.43
CA PRO A 156 4.96 8.49 -0.56
C PRO A 156 4.12 9.50 -1.36
N ARG A 157 4.81 10.36 -2.12
CA ARG A 157 4.16 11.42 -2.92
C ARG A 157 3.20 10.90 -3.97
N PHE A 158 3.44 9.71 -4.50
CA PHE A 158 2.61 9.05 -5.51
C PHE A 158 1.44 8.25 -4.92
N ALA A 159 1.30 8.14 -3.60
CA ALA A 159 0.11 7.57 -2.98
C ALA A 159 -1.09 8.52 -3.10
N ALA A 160 -2.30 8.01 -2.88
CA ALA A 160 -3.48 8.85 -2.72
C ALA A 160 -3.39 9.70 -1.44
N ASP A 161 -4.16 10.78 -1.36
CA ASP A 161 -4.43 11.45 -0.10
C ASP A 161 -5.35 10.56 0.75
N GLU A 162 -4.75 9.71 1.55
CA GLU A 162 -5.47 8.70 2.32
C GLU A 162 -6.46 9.33 3.32
N ALA A 163 -6.10 10.47 3.91
CA ALA A 163 -6.99 11.18 4.83
C ALA A 163 -8.25 11.67 4.13
N ALA A 164 -8.10 12.23 2.94
CA ALA A 164 -9.23 12.74 2.16
C ALA A 164 -10.16 11.60 1.69
N VAL A 165 -9.59 10.45 1.30
CA VAL A 165 -10.38 9.24 0.93
C VAL A 165 -11.14 8.68 2.13
N ILE A 166 -10.46 8.52 3.28
CA ILE A 166 -11.09 8.06 4.52
C ILE A 166 -12.23 9.02 4.93
N ALA A 167 -12.00 10.34 4.87
CA ALA A 167 -13.02 11.34 5.21
C ALA A 167 -14.23 11.25 4.28
N ALA A 168 -14.04 11.02 2.98
CA ALA A 168 -15.14 10.86 2.03
C ALA A 168 -15.99 9.62 2.34
N PHE A 169 -15.39 8.48 2.61
CA PHE A 169 -16.11 7.28 3.01
C PHE A 169 -16.76 7.41 4.41
N ALA A 170 -16.09 8.06 5.37
CA ALA A 170 -16.63 8.34 6.69
C ALA A 170 -17.87 9.25 6.63
N GLY A 171 -17.94 10.16 5.66
CA GLY A 171 -19.11 11.01 5.41
C GLY A 171 -20.34 10.22 4.97
N VAL A 172 -20.16 9.05 4.39
CA VAL A 172 -21.24 8.13 3.97
C VAL A 172 -21.53 7.09 5.04
N ASP A 173 -20.48 6.45 5.56
CA ASP A 173 -20.57 5.39 6.58
C ASP A 173 -19.38 5.50 7.55
N PRO A 174 -19.54 6.19 8.68
CA PRO A 174 -18.45 6.41 9.65
C PRO A 174 -17.85 5.12 10.21
N GLY A 175 -18.62 4.02 10.22
CA GLY A 175 -18.13 2.73 10.72
C GLY A 175 -17.38 1.90 9.67
N LEU A 176 -17.37 2.33 8.42
CA LEU A 176 -16.69 1.61 7.33
C LEU A 176 -15.17 1.75 7.35
N VAL A 177 -14.67 2.86 7.87
CA VAL A 177 -13.26 3.26 7.82
C VAL A 177 -12.73 3.62 9.22
N PRO A 178 -11.42 3.63 9.46
CA PRO A 178 -10.87 4.03 10.76
C PRO A 178 -11.18 5.51 11.06
N PRO A 179 -11.54 5.86 12.30
CA PRO A 179 -11.68 7.25 12.68
C PRO A 179 -10.33 7.99 12.58
N LEU A 180 -10.33 9.16 11.95
CA LEU A 180 -9.17 10.04 11.87
C LEU A 180 -9.04 10.87 13.14
N LEU A 181 -7.83 10.97 13.66
CA LEU A 181 -7.45 11.84 14.78
C LEU A 181 -6.64 13.06 14.31
N GLY A 182 -5.97 12.94 13.19
CA GLY A 182 -5.19 14.01 12.59
C GLY A 182 -4.82 13.68 11.15
N ALA A 183 -4.65 14.70 10.34
CA ALA A 183 -4.26 14.59 8.95
C ALA A 183 -3.25 15.67 8.60
N GLY A 184 -2.26 15.33 7.77
CA GLY A 184 -1.29 16.25 7.22
C GLY A 184 -0.85 15.77 5.84
N GLU A 185 0.03 16.52 5.19
CA GLU A 185 0.52 16.11 3.87
C GLU A 185 1.18 14.73 3.94
N ARG A 186 0.57 13.74 3.24
CA ARG A 186 1.05 12.35 3.17
C ARG A 186 1.21 11.64 4.51
N ARG A 187 0.44 12.04 5.52
CA ARG A 187 0.45 11.43 6.85
C ARG A 187 -0.92 11.49 7.51
N VAL A 188 -1.27 10.43 8.23
CA VAL A 188 -2.54 10.32 8.93
C VAL A 188 -2.33 9.75 10.33
N LEU A 189 -3.12 10.23 11.29
CA LEU A 189 -3.31 9.62 12.60
C LEU A 189 -4.69 9.00 12.66
N MET A 190 -4.75 7.72 12.99
CA MET A 190 -5.98 6.92 13.02
C MET A 190 -6.16 6.28 14.39
N GLU A 191 -7.41 6.15 14.82
CA GLU A 191 -7.75 5.30 15.95
C GLU A 191 -7.31 3.86 15.70
N HIS A 192 -7.02 3.16 16.78
CA HIS A 192 -6.83 1.72 16.69
C HIS A 192 -8.16 1.03 16.39
N VAL A 193 -8.22 0.33 15.28
CA VAL A 193 -9.32 -0.58 14.96
C VAL A 193 -9.05 -1.92 15.63
N PRO A 194 -9.92 -2.38 16.56
CA PRO A 194 -9.73 -3.64 17.24
C PRO A 194 -9.92 -4.86 16.31
N GLY A 195 -9.60 -6.05 16.80
CA GLY A 195 -9.74 -7.29 16.07
C GLY A 195 -8.52 -7.67 15.22
N GLU A 196 -8.75 -8.54 14.24
CA GLU A 196 -7.71 -9.12 13.37
C GLU A 196 -8.01 -8.88 11.90
N ASP A 197 -7.02 -9.11 11.05
CA ASP A 197 -7.18 -9.05 9.59
C ASP A 197 -8.11 -10.19 9.13
N CYS A 198 -8.91 -9.94 8.11
CA CYS A 198 -9.97 -10.85 7.66
C CYS A 198 -9.49 -11.92 6.66
N TRP A 199 -8.21 -12.33 6.67
CA TRP A 199 -7.69 -13.32 5.73
C TRP A 199 -8.47 -14.65 5.70
N GLY A 200 -8.98 -15.10 6.84
CA GLY A 200 -9.78 -16.31 6.99
C GLY A 200 -11.28 -16.04 7.10
N ALA A 201 -11.77 -14.89 6.66
CA ALA A 201 -13.18 -14.52 6.80
C ALA A 201 -14.12 -15.49 6.08
N SER A 202 -15.29 -15.72 6.70
CA SER A 202 -16.33 -16.54 6.09
C SER A 202 -16.90 -15.89 4.82
N PRO A 203 -17.50 -16.66 3.91
CA PRO A 203 -18.19 -16.11 2.73
C PRO A 203 -19.25 -15.06 3.08
N GLU A 204 -19.91 -15.20 4.23
CA GLU A 204 -20.92 -14.25 4.74
C GLU A 204 -20.26 -12.92 5.13
N THR A 205 -19.12 -12.96 5.83
CA THR A 205 -18.35 -11.77 6.19
C THR A 205 -17.82 -11.06 4.95
N VAL A 206 -17.30 -11.82 3.99
CA VAL A 206 -16.85 -11.26 2.69
C VAL A 206 -18.02 -10.61 1.95
N GLY A 207 -19.16 -11.29 1.87
CA GLY A 207 -20.38 -10.76 1.23
C GLY A 207 -20.85 -9.46 1.88
N ALA A 208 -20.89 -9.40 3.20
CA ALA A 208 -21.29 -8.21 3.96
C ALA A 208 -20.31 -7.04 3.75
N ALA A 209 -18.99 -7.29 3.75
CA ALA A 209 -17.98 -6.28 3.45
C ALA A 209 -18.14 -5.72 2.04
N MET A 210 -18.34 -6.60 1.05
CA MET A 210 -18.58 -6.23 -0.35
C MET A 210 -19.84 -5.36 -0.49
N GLU A 211 -20.97 -5.79 0.08
CA GLU A 211 -22.23 -5.06 0.01
C GLU A 211 -22.12 -3.68 0.63
N ARG A 212 -21.50 -3.59 1.80
CA ARG A 212 -21.32 -2.33 2.53
C ARG A 212 -20.40 -1.37 1.76
N PHE A 213 -19.26 -1.87 1.25
CA PHE A 213 -18.30 -1.06 0.51
C PHE A 213 -18.88 -0.56 -0.81
N VAL A 214 -19.55 -1.43 -1.58
CA VAL A 214 -20.29 -1.03 -2.80
C VAL A 214 -21.36 0.01 -2.49
N GLY A 215 -22.04 -0.11 -1.33
CA GLY A 215 -22.99 0.90 -0.88
C GLY A 215 -22.37 2.28 -0.71
N ALA A 216 -21.19 2.33 -0.10
CA ALA A 216 -20.45 3.56 0.10
C ALA A 216 -19.93 4.13 -1.23
N GLN A 217 -19.38 3.27 -2.10
CA GLN A 217 -18.93 3.67 -3.45
C GLN A 217 -20.08 4.28 -4.28
N ALA A 218 -21.26 3.65 -4.28
CA ALA A 218 -22.42 4.15 -5.00
C ALA A 218 -22.93 5.49 -4.45
N ALA A 219 -22.87 5.68 -3.14
CA ALA A 219 -23.25 6.95 -2.50
C ALA A 219 -22.26 8.07 -2.84
N VAL A 220 -20.95 7.78 -2.82
CA VAL A 220 -19.90 8.74 -3.24
C VAL A 220 -20.12 9.13 -4.71
N ALA A 221 -20.36 8.17 -5.60
CA ALA A 221 -20.63 8.44 -7.02
C ALA A 221 -21.84 9.35 -7.23
N SER A 222 -22.88 9.19 -6.40
CA SER A 222 -24.11 9.98 -6.49
C SER A 222 -24.02 11.38 -5.87
N GLY A 223 -23.10 11.56 -4.92
CA GLY A 223 -22.91 12.82 -4.17
C GLY A 223 -21.93 13.82 -4.83
N GLY A 224 -21.19 13.39 -5.84
CA GLY A 224 -20.18 14.21 -6.51
C GLY A 224 -20.77 15.24 -7.46
N SER A 225 -20.89 16.49 -7.01
CA SER A 225 -21.37 17.65 -7.80
C SER A 225 -20.25 18.57 -8.30
N GLY A 226 -19.01 18.12 -8.37
CA GLY A 226 -17.88 18.90 -8.90
C GLY A 226 -17.44 18.43 -10.29
N GLU A 227 -16.87 19.34 -11.10
CA GLU A 227 -16.39 19.04 -12.47
C GLU A 227 -15.36 17.91 -12.55
N SER A 228 -14.68 17.53 -11.45
CA SER A 228 -13.78 16.38 -11.36
C SER A 228 -14.39 15.17 -10.64
N GLY A 229 -15.54 15.29 -9.96
CA GLY A 229 -16.27 14.15 -9.35
C GLY A 229 -15.56 13.40 -8.21
N PHE A 230 -14.29 13.69 -7.95
CA PHE A 230 -13.47 12.96 -6.98
C PHE A 230 -12.85 13.88 -5.94
N VAL A 231 -12.43 13.28 -4.84
CA VAL A 231 -11.74 13.95 -3.75
C VAL A 231 -10.37 14.49 -4.23
N ALA A 232 -9.99 15.67 -3.79
CA ALA A 232 -8.68 16.23 -4.10
C ALA A 232 -7.54 15.30 -3.63
N GLY A 233 -6.47 15.22 -4.41
CA GLY A 233 -5.31 14.38 -4.08
C GLY A 233 -5.48 12.88 -4.44
N VAL A 234 -6.57 12.54 -5.10
CA VAL A 234 -6.81 11.19 -5.67
C VAL A 234 -6.55 11.25 -7.18
N ARG A 235 -5.83 10.25 -7.70
CA ARG A 235 -5.55 10.16 -9.13
C ARG A 235 -6.81 9.86 -9.93
N ASP A 236 -6.90 10.44 -11.12
CA ASP A 236 -7.94 10.11 -12.10
C ASP A 236 -7.49 8.89 -12.91
N TRP A 237 -8.18 7.77 -12.72
CA TRP A 237 -7.95 6.53 -13.47
C TRP A 237 -9.24 6.05 -14.15
N ARG A 238 -10.03 6.99 -14.63
CA ARG A 238 -11.13 6.68 -15.55
C ARG A 238 -10.59 6.07 -16.84
N ALA A 239 -11.43 5.32 -17.54
CA ALA A 239 -11.06 4.56 -18.73
C ALA A 239 -10.18 5.32 -19.75
N PRO A 240 -10.48 6.56 -20.16
CA PRO A 240 -9.65 7.28 -21.13
C PRO A 240 -8.24 7.61 -20.61
N VAL A 241 -8.10 7.86 -19.30
CA VAL A 241 -6.81 8.18 -18.67
C VAL A 241 -5.96 6.92 -18.56
N LEU A 242 -6.56 5.80 -18.14
CA LEU A 242 -5.88 4.50 -18.06
C LEU A 242 -5.42 4.01 -19.44
N GLU A 243 -6.23 4.20 -20.48
CA GLU A 243 -5.84 3.84 -21.85
C GLU A 243 -4.56 4.58 -22.29
N VAL A 244 -4.48 5.89 -22.00
CA VAL A 244 -3.29 6.69 -22.28
C VAL A 244 -2.11 6.20 -21.44
N ALA A 245 -2.31 5.99 -20.13
CA ALA A 245 -1.25 5.54 -19.22
C ALA A 245 -0.67 4.18 -19.62
N VAL A 246 -1.52 3.23 -20.05
CA VAL A 246 -1.06 1.93 -20.57
C VAL A 246 -0.28 2.09 -21.88
N ARG A 247 -0.74 2.97 -22.77
CA ARG A 247 -0.01 3.27 -24.02
C ARG A 247 1.38 3.84 -23.73
N ASP A 248 1.47 4.83 -22.86
CA ASP A 248 2.72 5.46 -22.46
C ASP A 248 3.67 4.45 -21.79
N LEU A 249 3.14 3.56 -20.95
CA LEU A 249 3.89 2.46 -20.34
C LEU A 249 4.51 1.54 -21.40
N LEU A 250 3.73 1.17 -22.44
CA LEU A 250 4.16 0.25 -23.50
C LEU A 250 5.05 0.95 -24.57
N ASP A 251 5.09 2.27 -24.59
CA ASP A 251 6.01 3.08 -25.42
C ASP A 251 7.29 3.46 -24.65
N GLY A 252 7.30 3.21 -23.34
CA GLY A 252 8.40 3.51 -22.43
C GLY A 252 9.45 2.39 -22.32
N PRO A 253 10.33 2.48 -21.31
CA PRO A 253 11.42 1.51 -21.09
C PRO A 253 10.94 0.07 -20.89
N LEU A 254 9.73 -0.14 -20.36
CA LEU A 254 9.13 -1.46 -20.15
C LEU A 254 9.06 -2.28 -21.46
N ALA A 255 8.91 -1.62 -22.60
CA ALA A 255 8.89 -2.31 -23.90
C ALA A 255 10.16 -3.14 -24.17
N GLN A 256 11.29 -2.80 -23.53
CA GLN A 256 12.55 -3.57 -23.67
C GLN A 256 12.54 -4.89 -22.90
N GLU A 257 11.65 -5.04 -21.92
CA GLU A 257 11.46 -6.24 -21.11
C GLU A 257 10.41 -7.20 -21.71
N LEU A 258 9.70 -6.74 -22.77
CA LEU A 258 8.62 -7.45 -23.42
C LEU A 258 9.00 -7.80 -24.87
N THR A 259 8.42 -8.89 -25.38
CA THR A 259 8.50 -9.19 -26.82
C THR A 259 7.58 -8.29 -27.63
N GLU A 260 7.86 -8.10 -28.91
CA GLU A 260 6.98 -7.34 -29.82
C GLU A 260 5.55 -7.89 -29.85
N ARG A 261 5.38 -9.22 -29.68
CA ARG A 261 4.08 -9.87 -29.60
C ARG A 261 3.34 -9.49 -28.33
N GLU A 262 4.02 -9.47 -27.19
CA GLU A 262 3.44 -9.05 -25.90
C GLU A 262 3.01 -7.59 -25.95
N VAL A 263 3.86 -6.68 -26.45
CA VAL A 263 3.53 -5.26 -26.60
C VAL A 263 2.30 -5.06 -27.49
N ARG A 264 2.24 -5.74 -28.65
CA ARG A 264 1.10 -5.64 -29.56
C ARG A 264 -0.20 -6.15 -28.91
N GLY A 265 -0.15 -7.34 -28.27
CA GLY A 265 -1.32 -7.90 -27.57
C GLY A 265 -1.79 -7.01 -26.42
N ALA A 266 -0.87 -6.40 -25.64
CA ALA A 266 -1.24 -5.48 -24.57
C ALA A 266 -1.90 -4.20 -25.09
N ARG A 267 -1.44 -3.66 -26.23
CA ARG A 267 -2.09 -2.51 -26.89
C ARG A 267 -3.51 -2.84 -27.38
N GLU A 268 -3.73 -4.06 -27.92
CA GLU A 268 -5.06 -4.51 -28.31
C GLU A 268 -6.00 -4.63 -27.10
N LEU A 269 -5.49 -5.09 -25.95
CA LEU A 269 -6.26 -5.16 -24.70
C LEU A 269 -6.61 -3.76 -24.19
N ALA A 270 -5.68 -2.81 -24.22
CA ALA A 270 -5.92 -1.44 -23.77
C ALA A 270 -7.12 -0.78 -24.50
N GLY A 271 -7.39 -1.13 -25.77
CA GLY A 271 -8.58 -0.65 -26.48
C GLY A 271 -9.93 -1.18 -25.95
N ARG A 272 -9.94 -2.08 -24.95
CA ARG A 272 -11.19 -2.65 -24.39
C ARG A 272 -11.77 -1.85 -23.22
N TRP A 273 -11.15 -0.76 -22.79
CA TRP A 273 -11.69 0.11 -21.73
C TRP A 273 -13.07 0.68 -22.07
N GLU A 274 -13.33 0.98 -23.35
CA GLU A 274 -14.63 1.45 -23.82
C GLU A 274 -15.74 0.44 -23.54
N LEU A 275 -15.49 -0.87 -23.80
CA LEU A 275 -16.46 -1.93 -23.51
C LEU A 275 -16.82 -2.05 -22.03
N LEU A 276 -15.86 -1.73 -21.15
CA LEU A 276 -16.11 -1.68 -19.71
C LEU A 276 -17.04 -0.52 -19.35
N SER A 277 -16.86 0.64 -19.98
CA SER A 277 -17.73 1.81 -19.79
C SER A 277 -19.18 1.54 -20.21
N GLU A 278 -19.40 0.72 -21.25
CA GLU A 278 -20.74 0.30 -21.69
C GLU A 278 -21.52 -0.50 -20.64
N CYS A 279 -20.83 -1.09 -19.64
CA CYS A 279 -21.49 -1.84 -18.56
C CYS A 279 -22.28 -0.93 -17.60
N GLY A 280 -22.18 0.38 -17.71
CA GLY A 280 -23.00 1.35 -17.01
C GLY A 280 -22.75 1.44 -15.50
N LEU A 281 -21.60 0.97 -15.01
CA LEU A 281 -21.16 1.24 -13.66
C LEU A 281 -20.63 2.67 -13.57
N PRO A 282 -21.01 3.46 -12.54
CA PRO A 282 -20.49 4.81 -12.38
C PRO A 282 -19.01 4.79 -11.96
N ASP A 283 -18.25 5.75 -12.44
CA ASP A 283 -16.95 6.04 -11.85
C ASP A 283 -17.14 6.55 -10.42
N THR A 284 -16.29 6.06 -9.50
CA THR A 284 -16.37 6.38 -8.07
C THR A 284 -14.98 6.36 -7.44
N LEU A 285 -14.90 6.55 -6.12
CA LEU A 285 -13.68 6.24 -5.37
C LEU A 285 -13.48 4.74 -5.30
N VAL A 286 -12.37 4.28 -5.85
CA VAL A 286 -11.91 2.89 -5.85
C VAL A 286 -10.82 2.76 -4.81
N HIS A 287 -10.83 1.68 -4.02
CA HIS A 287 -9.80 1.41 -3.02
C HIS A 287 -8.43 1.11 -3.65
N GLY A 288 -8.45 0.36 -4.75
CA GLY A 288 -7.25 -0.04 -5.49
C GLY A 288 -6.56 -1.30 -4.96
N ASP A 289 -6.69 -1.57 -3.64
CA ASP A 289 -6.17 -2.78 -2.99
C ASP A 289 -7.19 -3.40 -2.03
N PHE A 290 -8.43 -3.53 -2.47
CA PHE A 290 -9.55 -4.00 -1.66
C PHE A 290 -9.51 -5.53 -1.50
N HIS A 291 -9.01 -6.00 -0.36
CA HIS A 291 -8.92 -7.44 -0.04
C HIS A 291 -8.95 -7.70 1.46
N PRO A 292 -9.26 -8.95 1.91
CA PRO A 292 -9.44 -9.26 3.32
C PRO A 292 -8.28 -8.92 4.26
N GLY A 293 -7.04 -8.82 3.74
CA GLY A 293 -5.88 -8.39 4.52
C GLY A 293 -5.89 -6.88 4.87
N ASN A 294 -6.70 -6.09 4.16
CA ASN A 294 -6.92 -4.67 4.42
C ASN A 294 -8.26 -4.42 5.15
N TRP A 295 -8.89 -5.45 5.68
CA TRP A 295 -10.09 -5.35 6.52
C TRP A 295 -9.78 -5.84 7.93
N ARG A 296 -10.35 -5.18 8.93
CA ARG A 296 -10.23 -5.60 10.34
C ARG A 296 -11.60 -5.80 10.95
N SER A 297 -11.74 -6.87 11.75
CA SER A 297 -12.97 -7.17 12.49
C SER A 297 -12.65 -7.78 13.83
N ASP A 298 -13.43 -7.42 14.83
CA ASP A 298 -13.50 -8.06 16.15
C ASP A 298 -14.72 -9.01 16.31
N GLY A 299 -15.29 -9.42 15.17
CA GLY A 299 -16.53 -10.20 15.08
C GLY A 299 -17.72 -9.39 14.60
N GLY A 300 -17.60 -8.07 14.50
CA GLY A 300 -18.56 -7.16 13.89
C GLY A 300 -18.37 -6.97 12.38
N ALA A 301 -19.01 -5.94 11.83
CA ALA A 301 -18.82 -5.57 10.43
C ALA A 301 -17.37 -5.11 10.19
N PRO A 302 -16.69 -5.60 9.14
CA PRO A 302 -15.32 -5.21 8.85
C PRO A 302 -15.14 -3.72 8.62
N VAL A 303 -14.04 -3.17 9.16
CA VAL A 303 -13.54 -1.82 8.88
C VAL A 303 -12.48 -1.93 7.78
N VAL A 304 -12.60 -1.14 6.74
CA VAL A 304 -11.68 -1.11 5.59
C VAL A 304 -10.53 -0.16 5.89
N MET A 305 -9.30 -0.62 5.65
CA MET A 305 -8.05 0.06 5.96
C MET A 305 -7.22 0.23 4.69
N ASP A 306 -6.19 1.09 4.74
CA ASP A 306 -5.14 1.19 3.72
C ASP A 306 -5.61 1.69 2.35
N PHE A 307 -6.02 2.98 2.31
CA PHE A 307 -6.49 3.65 1.09
C PHE A 307 -5.36 4.33 0.28
N ALA A 308 -4.09 4.00 0.52
CA ALA A 308 -2.95 4.62 -0.18
C ALA A 308 -2.97 4.42 -1.69
N ASP A 309 -3.61 3.35 -2.17
CA ASP A 309 -3.74 3.03 -3.60
C ASP A 309 -5.04 3.53 -4.24
N ALA A 310 -5.85 4.27 -3.48
CA ALA A 310 -7.15 4.75 -3.97
C ALA A 310 -7.04 5.66 -5.21
N TYR A 311 -8.06 5.60 -6.05
CA TYR A 311 -8.18 6.42 -7.25
C TYR A 311 -9.65 6.64 -7.62
N GLY A 312 -9.89 7.61 -8.51
CA GLY A 312 -11.19 7.81 -9.13
C GLY A 312 -11.32 7.01 -10.41
N GLY A 313 -12.32 6.12 -10.54
CA GLY A 313 -12.49 5.31 -11.73
C GLY A 313 -13.55 4.21 -11.57
N ASN A 314 -13.47 3.21 -12.44
CA ASN A 314 -14.45 2.14 -12.46
C ASN A 314 -14.27 1.18 -11.26
N PRO A 315 -15.34 0.90 -10.48
CA PRO A 315 -15.26 0.10 -9.25
C PRO A 315 -15.00 -1.39 -9.48
N VAL A 316 -15.03 -1.86 -10.70
CA VAL A 316 -14.87 -3.30 -11.01
C VAL A 316 -13.54 -3.87 -10.52
N LEU A 317 -12.49 -3.03 -10.46
CA LEU A 317 -11.17 -3.47 -10.01
C LEU A 317 -11.17 -3.91 -8.53
N ASP A 318 -11.93 -3.25 -7.67
CA ASP A 318 -12.11 -3.70 -6.27
C ASP A 318 -12.83 -5.05 -6.20
N GLY A 319 -13.85 -5.25 -7.04
CA GLY A 319 -14.56 -6.54 -7.14
C GLY A 319 -13.66 -7.70 -7.57
N LEU A 320 -12.70 -7.45 -8.46
CA LEU A 320 -11.70 -8.44 -8.88
C LEU A 320 -10.61 -8.65 -7.83
N ARG A 321 -10.13 -7.56 -7.21
CA ARG A 321 -9.04 -7.62 -6.24
C ARG A 321 -9.37 -8.56 -5.09
N VAL A 322 -10.56 -8.47 -4.53
CA VAL A 322 -11.03 -9.39 -3.49
C VAL A 322 -10.90 -10.85 -3.92
N GLN A 323 -11.34 -11.19 -5.13
CA GLN A 323 -11.34 -12.56 -5.62
C GLN A 323 -9.92 -13.14 -5.71
N GLY A 324 -8.93 -12.32 -6.06
CA GLY A 324 -7.52 -12.71 -6.15
C GLY A 324 -6.93 -13.22 -4.83
N PHE A 325 -7.49 -12.78 -3.70
CA PHE A 325 -7.02 -13.13 -2.35
C PHE A 325 -7.91 -14.14 -1.62
N LEU A 326 -8.98 -14.61 -2.25
CA LEU A 326 -9.83 -15.64 -1.69
C LEU A 326 -9.44 -17.04 -2.20
N PRO A 327 -9.66 -18.08 -1.38
CA PRO A 327 -9.60 -19.45 -1.86
C PRO A 327 -10.61 -19.63 -3.02
N GLU A 328 -10.32 -20.53 -3.94
CA GLU A 328 -11.14 -20.76 -5.14
C GLU A 328 -12.64 -20.95 -4.82
N SER A 329 -12.93 -21.69 -3.75
CA SER A 329 -14.30 -21.92 -3.28
C SER A 329 -15.06 -20.64 -2.88
N GLY A 330 -14.36 -19.57 -2.48
CA GLY A 330 -14.94 -18.29 -2.06
C GLY A 330 -15.15 -17.30 -3.21
N ARG A 331 -14.39 -17.42 -4.31
CA ARG A 331 -14.36 -16.43 -5.39
C ARG A 331 -15.72 -16.20 -6.05
N ALA A 332 -16.41 -17.27 -6.40
CA ALA A 332 -17.73 -17.18 -7.03
C ALA A 332 -18.80 -16.56 -6.11
N ALA A 333 -18.71 -16.78 -4.80
CA ALA A 333 -19.61 -16.16 -3.84
C ALA A 333 -19.34 -14.65 -3.72
N ALA A 334 -18.08 -14.23 -3.64
CA ALA A 334 -17.70 -12.83 -3.62
C ALA A 334 -18.12 -12.10 -4.91
N ALA A 335 -17.89 -12.70 -6.08
CA ALA A 335 -18.35 -12.16 -7.36
C ALA A 335 -19.86 -11.93 -7.38
N ARG A 336 -20.65 -12.93 -6.96
CA ARG A 336 -22.12 -12.80 -6.88
C ARG A 336 -22.56 -11.71 -5.92
N ALA A 337 -21.91 -11.60 -4.75
CA ALA A 337 -22.23 -10.55 -3.76
C ALA A 337 -21.97 -9.15 -4.33
N TRP A 338 -20.82 -8.95 -5.00
CA TRP A 338 -20.48 -7.69 -5.64
C TRP A 338 -21.46 -7.33 -6.77
N VAL A 339 -21.78 -8.29 -7.65
CA VAL A 339 -22.75 -8.11 -8.73
C VAL A 339 -24.14 -7.75 -8.19
N ALA A 340 -24.63 -8.47 -7.17
CA ALA A 340 -25.91 -8.19 -6.56
C ALA A 340 -25.95 -6.80 -5.90
N ALA A 341 -24.87 -6.42 -5.21
CA ALA A 341 -24.75 -5.13 -4.57
C ALA A 341 -24.81 -3.96 -5.58
N TRP A 342 -24.07 -4.02 -6.67
CA TRP A 342 -24.14 -3.01 -7.73
C TRP A 342 -25.47 -3.01 -8.46
N LYS A 343 -26.00 -4.19 -8.81
CA LYS A 343 -27.28 -4.29 -9.51
C LYS A 343 -28.45 -3.69 -8.72
N SER A 344 -28.41 -3.82 -7.40
CA SER A 344 -29.43 -3.22 -6.54
C SER A 344 -29.38 -1.69 -6.49
N ARG A 345 -28.20 -1.10 -6.65
CA ARG A 345 -27.96 0.35 -6.56
C ARG A 345 -28.02 1.06 -7.90
N VAL A 346 -27.59 0.36 -8.95
CA VAL A 346 -27.59 0.85 -10.35
C VAL A 346 -28.29 -0.18 -11.23
N PRO A 347 -29.65 -0.26 -11.23
CA PRO A 347 -30.38 -1.33 -11.90
C PRO A 347 -30.12 -1.42 -13.41
N GLY A 348 -29.76 -0.29 -14.05
CA GLY A 348 -29.42 -0.25 -15.49
C GLY A 348 -28.02 -0.79 -15.84
N SER A 349 -27.15 -1.01 -14.86
CA SER A 349 -25.77 -1.48 -15.09
C SER A 349 -25.72 -2.99 -15.35
N ASP A 350 -24.60 -3.46 -15.91
CA ASP A 350 -24.27 -4.88 -16.08
C ASP A 350 -22.95 -5.23 -15.36
N PRO A 351 -22.97 -5.33 -14.02
CA PRO A 351 -21.77 -5.61 -13.25
C PRO A 351 -21.21 -7.02 -13.49
N ALA A 352 -22.01 -7.98 -13.95
CA ALA A 352 -21.52 -9.31 -14.29
C ALA A 352 -20.62 -9.25 -15.53
N ARG A 353 -21.10 -8.62 -16.61
CA ARG A 353 -20.30 -8.37 -17.82
C ARG A 353 -19.05 -7.55 -17.51
N ALA A 354 -19.13 -6.58 -16.59
CA ALA A 354 -17.99 -5.80 -16.18
C ALA A 354 -16.88 -6.67 -15.56
N LEU A 355 -17.22 -7.61 -14.66
CA LEU A 355 -16.25 -8.55 -14.08
C LEU A 355 -15.60 -9.44 -15.15
N ASP A 356 -16.39 -9.93 -16.12
CA ASP A 356 -15.89 -10.80 -17.19
C ASP A 356 -14.90 -10.08 -18.11
N LEU A 357 -15.12 -8.79 -18.36
CA LEU A 357 -14.26 -7.96 -19.21
C LEU A 357 -12.99 -7.48 -18.50
N ALA A 358 -13.06 -7.24 -17.20
CA ALA A 358 -12.07 -6.45 -16.48
C ALA A 358 -10.81 -7.22 -16.11
N GLY A 359 -10.79 -8.54 -16.12
CA GLY A 359 -9.62 -9.33 -15.73
C GLY A 359 -8.30 -8.87 -16.37
N PRO A 360 -8.17 -8.85 -17.70
CA PRO A 360 -6.98 -8.37 -18.38
C PRO A 360 -6.68 -6.88 -18.10
N LEU A 361 -7.73 -6.06 -17.99
CA LEU A 361 -7.59 -4.62 -17.76
C LEU A 361 -7.09 -4.30 -16.33
N ALA A 362 -7.50 -5.10 -15.35
CA ALA A 362 -6.99 -5.01 -13.99
C ALA A 362 -5.47 -5.22 -13.94
N HIS A 363 -4.97 -6.24 -14.63
CA HIS A 363 -3.53 -6.49 -14.72
C HIS A 363 -2.79 -5.33 -15.42
N LEU A 364 -3.34 -4.76 -16.48
CA LEU A 364 -2.75 -3.57 -17.12
C LEU A 364 -2.74 -2.36 -16.18
N THR A 365 -3.79 -2.18 -15.37
CA THR A 365 -3.82 -1.13 -14.34
C THR A 365 -2.75 -1.35 -13.27
N TYR A 366 -2.56 -2.59 -12.82
CA TYR A 366 -1.48 -2.91 -11.88
C TYR A 366 -0.09 -2.72 -12.51
N ALA A 367 0.10 -3.02 -13.80
CA ALA A 367 1.34 -2.73 -14.49
C ALA A 367 1.69 -1.22 -14.46
N VAL A 368 0.71 -0.34 -14.73
CA VAL A 368 0.87 1.11 -14.59
C VAL A 368 1.22 1.48 -13.15
N ARG A 369 0.52 0.89 -12.17
CA ARG A 369 0.75 1.19 -10.75
C ARG A 369 2.14 0.79 -10.27
N TYR A 370 2.59 -0.41 -10.62
CA TYR A 370 3.95 -0.85 -10.26
C TYR A 370 5.04 -0.04 -10.94
N GLN A 371 4.79 0.46 -12.16
CA GLN A 371 5.72 1.38 -12.81
C GLN A 371 5.78 2.72 -12.05
N GLU A 372 4.64 3.28 -11.61
CA GLU A 372 4.62 4.46 -10.75
C GLU A 372 5.44 4.25 -9.47
N PHE A 373 5.38 3.05 -8.87
CA PHE A 373 6.20 2.73 -7.71
C PHE A 373 7.69 2.81 -8.07
N LEU A 374 8.12 2.12 -9.13
CA LEU A 374 9.52 2.10 -9.56
C LEU A 374 10.06 3.48 -9.94
N ASP A 375 9.22 4.34 -10.50
CA ASP A 375 9.57 5.70 -10.89
C ASP A 375 9.62 6.65 -9.67
N GLY A 376 8.82 6.36 -8.64
CA GLY A 376 8.65 7.20 -7.45
C GLY A 376 9.52 6.82 -6.24
N ILE A 377 10.28 5.70 -6.29
CA ILE A 377 11.09 5.22 -5.16
C ILE A 377 12.59 5.30 -5.45
N GLU A 378 13.38 5.40 -4.38
CA GLU A 378 14.83 5.41 -4.50
C GLU A 378 15.39 4.05 -5.02
N PRO A 379 16.58 4.05 -5.67
CA PRO A 379 17.12 2.84 -6.31
C PRO A 379 17.28 1.64 -5.38
N SER A 380 17.63 1.83 -4.11
CA SER A 380 17.82 0.76 -3.13
C SER A 380 16.50 0.04 -2.78
N GLU A 381 15.36 0.69 -2.97
CA GLU A 381 14.03 0.15 -2.69
C GLU A 381 13.39 -0.57 -3.91
N ARG A 382 13.94 -0.39 -5.12
CA ARG A 382 13.43 -1.02 -6.35
C ARG A 382 13.39 -2.55 -6.33
N PRO A 383 14.23 -3.29 -5.57
CA PRO A 383 14.08 -4.74 -5.46
C PRO A 383 12.71 -5.22 -4.99
N TYR A 384 11.92 -4.38 -4.31
CA TYR A 384 10.54 -4.72 -3.91
C TYR A 384 9.62 -4.98 -5.11
N HIS A 385 9.80 -4.24 -6.23
CA HIS A 385 8.86 -4.19 -7.36
C HIS A 385 9.52 -4.50 -8.72
N ARG A 386 10.79 -4.92 -8.70
CA ARG A 386 11.51 -5.22 -9.94
C ARG A 386 10.84 -6.37 -10.70
N GLY A 387 10.46 -6.10 -11.95
CA GLY A 387 9.81 -7.06 -12.85
C GLY A 387 8.28 -7.06 -12.74
N ASP A 388 7.68 -6.51 -11.67
CA ASP A 388 6.24 -6.51 -11.48
C ASP A 388 5.46 -5.91 -12.68
N PRO A 389 5.87 -4.77 -13.29
CA PRO A 389 5.14 -4.23 -14.45
C PRO A 389 5.10 -5.19 -15.63
N ALA A 390 6.23 -5.83 -15.97
CA ALA A 390 6.29 -6.79 -17.07
C ALA A 390 5.48 -8.06 -16.77
N ASP A 391 5.54 -8.54 -15.54
CA ASP A 391 4.80 -9.73 -15.12
C ASP A 391 3.29 -9.49 -15.12
N GLU A 392 2.83 -8.30 -14.78
CA GLU A 392 1.43 -7.90 -14.88
C GLU A 392 0.97 -7.79 -16.34
N VAL A 393 1.77 -7.23 -17.25
CA VAL A 393 1.44 -7.26 -18.69
C VAL A 393 1.30 -8.69 -19.19
N ARG A 394 2.21 -9.58 -18.82
CA ARG A 394 2.12 -11.01 -19.17
C ARG A 394 0.90 -11.67 -18.55
N ALA A 395 0.52 -11.31 -17.33
CA ALA A 395 -0.68 -11.79 -16.66
C ALA A 395 -1.96 -11.33 -17.39
N ALA A 396 -2.01 -10.07 -17.86
CA ALA A 396 -3.09 -9.56 -18.69
C ALA A 396 -3.27 -10.39 -19.95
N LEU A 397 -2.18 -10.69 -20.65
CA LEU A 397 -2.20 -11.49 -21.87
C LEU A 397 -2.67 -12.92 -21.61
N ARG A 398 -2.17 -13.57 -20.56
CA ARG A 398 -2.63 -14.91 -20.16
C ARG A 398 -4.11 -14.92 -19.82
N CYS A 399 -4.57 -13.93 -19.07
CA CYS A 399 -5.99 -13.79 -18.70
C CYS A 399 -6.90 -13.62 -19.93
N ALA A 400 -6.40 -12.95 -20.98
CA ALA A 400 -7.10 -12.74 -22.23
C ALA A 400 -6.99 -13.92 -23.23
N GLY A 401 -6.23 -14.97 -22.90
CA GLY A 401 -5.94 -16.06 -23.84
C GLY A 401 -5.02 -15.65 -25.01
N ILE A 402 -4.30 -14.54 -24.88
CA ILE A 402 -3.37 -14.02 -25.87
C ILE A 402 -1.97 -14.44 -25.43
N GLY A 403 -1.49 -15.57 -25.83
CA GLY A 403 -0.14 -15.96 -25.49
C GLY A 403 0.01 -17.44 -25.16
N GLY A 404 0.61 -18.15 -26.03
CA GLY A 404 1.19 -19.46 -26.00
C GLY A 404 2.38 -19.44 -26.92
#